data_3e0020bd01311e50edaf4a8b60912aa3
#
_entry.id   3e0020bd01311e50edaf4a8b60912aa3
#
_cell.length_a   1.000
_cell.length_b   1.000
_cell.length_c   1.000
_cell.angle_alpha   90.00
_cell.angle_beta   90.00
_cell.angle_gamma   90.00
#
_symmetry.space_group_name_H-M   'P 1'
#
loop_
_entity.id
_entity.type
_entity.pdbx_description
1 polymer ?
#
loop_
_entity_poly.entity_id
_entity_poly.type
_entity_poly.pdbx_seq_one_letter_code
_entity_poly.pdbx_strand_id
1 'polypeptide(L)'
;MKKIISTDKAPAAIGPYSQAVEVNGLVFTSGVIPIIPETGELVEGGIEKQAEQAIGNLKALIEASGAKIEDTIKTVVFIKDMNDFAKVNEIYSRFFTGDCPARSCVEVARLPKDVLIE
;
A
#
# COMPACT_ATOMS: atom_id res chain seq x y z
N MET A 1 11.64 -15.49 15.32
CA MET A 1 10.55 -16.12 14.53
C MET A 1 9.62 -15.04 14.01
N LYS A 2 9.11 -15.25 12.83
CA LYS A 2 8.18 -14.27 12.25
C LYS A 2 6.79 -14.40 12.86
N LYS A 3 6.14 -13.26 13.04
CA LYS A 3 4.75 -13.16 13.46
C LYS A 3 3.91 -12.76 12.24
N ILE A 4 2.82 -13.46 11.99
CA ILE A 4 1.90 -13.15 10.90
C ILE A 4 0.95 -12.04 11.33
N ILE A 5 0.76 -11.04 10.47
CA ILE A 5 -0.18 -9.95 10.69
C ILE A 5 -1.30 -10.08 9.66
N SER A 6 -2.53 -10.03 10.14
CA SER A 6 -3.72 -10.15 9.31
C SER A 6 -4.80 -9.20 9.82
N THR A 7 -5.52 -8.56 8.91
CA THR A 7 -6.61 -7.64 9.26
C THR A 7 -7.67 -7.66 8.16
N ASP A 8 -8.92 -7.47 8.56
CA ASP A 8 -10.03 -7.31 7.61
C ASP A 8 -10.18 -5.85 7.13
N LYS A 9 -9.35 -4.94 7.66
CA LYS A 9 -9.34 -3.52 7.27
C LYS A 9 -8.42 -3.23 6.08
N ALA A 10 -7.78 -4.25 5.55
CA ALA A 10 -6.98 -4.19 4.33
C ALA A 10 -7.39 -5.37 3.45
N PRO A 11 -7.12 -5.33 2.13
CA PRO A 11 -7.49 -6.42 1.24
C PRO A 11 -6.95 -7.76 1.70
N ALA A 12 -7.79 -8.79 1.67
CA ALA A 12 -7.38 -10.14 2.01
C ALA A 12 -6.33 -10.66 1.02
N ALA A 13 -5.46 -11.53 1.50
CA ALA A 13 -4.49 -12.19 0.64
C ALA A 13 -5.23 -13.06 -0.40
N ILE A 14 -4.88 -12.88 -1.66
CA ILE A 14 -5.50 -13.60 -2.79
C ILE A 14 -4.60 -14.72 -3.32
N GLY A 15 -3.62 -15.15 -2.52
CA GLY A 15 -2.69 -16.19 -2.88
C GLY A 15 -1.95 -16.70 -1.65
N PRO A 16 -0.90 -17.50 -1.84
CA PRO A 16 -0.15 -18.09 -0.73
C PRO A 16 0.85 -17.09 -0.13
N TYR A 17 0.34 -16.02 0.48
CA TYR A 17 1.17 -15.02 1.15
C TYR A 17 0.41 -14.40 2.33
N SER A 18 1.16 -13.81 3.26
CA SER A 18 0.60 -13.06 4.38
C SER A 18 0.49 -11.58 4.01
N GLN A 19 -0.48 -10.87 4.57
CA GLN A 19 -0.61 -9.44 4.37
C GLN A 19 0.63 -8.70 4.88
N ALA A 20 1.15 -9.10 6.04
CA ALA A 20 2.39 -8.58 6.58
C ALA A 20 3.01 -9.59 7.54
N VAL A 21 4.29 -9.43 7.79
CA VAL A 21 5.02 -10.23 8.78
C VAL A 21 5.88 -9.31 9.64
N GLU A 22 6.04 -9.68 10.89
CA GLU A 22 6.89 -8.97 11.83
C GLU A 22 8.02 -9.87 12.29
N VAL A 23 9.24 -9.33 12.33
CA VAL A 23 10.41 -10.02 12.86
C VAL A 23 11.37 -9.00 13.45
N ASN A 24 11.82 -9.25 14.68
CA ASN A 24 12.80 -8.42 15.38
C ASN A 24 12.43 -6.92 15.39
N GLY A 25 11.15 -6.62 15.60
CA GLY A 25 10.65 -5.24 15.66
C GLY A 25 10.48 -4.56 14.32
N LEU A 26 10.69 -5.29 13.21
CA LEU A 26 10.47 -4.77 11.87
C LEU A 26 9.23 -5.42 11.26
N VAL A 27 8.43 -4.62 10.58
CA VAL A 27 7.24 -5.08 9.87
C VAL A 27 7.47 -4.97 8.37
N PHE A 28 7.21 -6.05 7.66
CA PHE A 28 7.31 -6.13 6.20
C PHE A 28 5.91 -6.40 5.66
N THR A 29 5.41 -5.52 4.81
CA THR A 29 4.11 -5.72 4.19
C THR A 29 4.25 -6.30 2.79
N SER A 30 3.27 -7.10 2.39
CA SER A 30 3.08 -7.43 0.99
C SER A 30 2.61 -6.19 0.23
N GLY A 31 2.63 -6.24 -1.08
CA GLY A 31 2.07 -5.17 -1.90
C GLY A 31 0.58 -4.99 -1.63
N VAL A 32 0.13 -3.75 -1.64
CA VAL A 32 -1.25 -3.40 -1.35
C VAL A 32 -1.87 -2.72 -2.56
N ILE A 33 -2.94 -3.30 -3.08
CA ILE A 33 -3.66 -2.78 -4.24
C ILE A 33 -4.94 -2.05 -3.81
N PRO A 34 -5.51 -1.18 -4.67
CA PRO A 34 -6.63 -0.33 -4.29
C PRO A 34 -7.99 -1.05 -4.28
N ILE A 35 -8.07 -2.15 -3.56
CA ILE A 35 -9.32 -2.88 -3.34
C ILE A 35 -9.99 -2.34 -2.08
N ILE A 36 -11.31 -2.16 -2.15
CA ILE A 36 -12.12 -1.78 -0.99
C ILE A 36 -12.25 -3.04 -0.12
N PRO A 37 -11.71 -3.04 1.12
CA PRO A 37 -11.69 -4.26 1.93
C PRO A 37 -13.08 -4.83 2.23
N GLU A 38 -14.08 -3.98 2.41
CA GLU A 38 -15.42 -4.38 2.79
C GLU A 38 -16.15 -5.12 1.66
N THR A 39 -15.83 -4.82 0.40
CA THR A 39 -16.54 -5.39 -0.75
C THR A 39 -15.68 -6.35 -1.57
N GLY A 40 -14.36 -6.24 -1.48
CA GLY A 40 -13.43 -6.99 -2.33
C GLY A 40 -13.35 -6.45 -3.75
N GLU A 41 -13.98 -5.32 -4.02
CA GLU A 41 -13.99 -4.72 -5.36
C GLU A 41 -12.94 -3.63 -5.49
N LEU A 42 -12.44 -3.44 -6.71
CA LEU A 42 -11.54 -2.36 -7.03
C LEU A 42 -12.27 -1.02 -6.90
N VAL A 43 -11.62 -0.03 -6.27
CA VAL A 43 -12.18 1.30 -6.14
C VAL A 43 -12.39 1.91 -7.54
N GLU A 44 -13.52 2.56 -7.75
CA GLU A 44 -13.82 3.25 -8.99
C GLU A 44 -13.11 4.60 -9.04
N GLY A 45 -12.78 5.02 -10.25
CA GLY A 45 -12.06 6.25 -10.52
C GLY A 45 -10.66 5.98 -11.03
N GLY A 46 -9.94 7.03 -11.31
CA GLY A 46 -8.60 6.94 -11.88
C GLY A 46 -7.51 6.82 -10.84
N ILE A 47 -6.32 7.25 -11.24
CA ILE A 47 -5.11 7.11 -10.42
C ILE A 47 -5.24 7.77 -9.04
N GLU A 48 -5.91 8.90 -8.94
CA GLU A 48 -6.05 9.60 -7.66
C GLU A 48 -6.86 8.78 -6.66
N LYS A 49 -8.00 8.23 -7.09
CA LYS A 49 -8.82 7.37 -6.24
C LYS A 49 -8.12 6.07 -5.90
N GLN A 50 -7.39 5.49 -6.85
CA GLN A 50 -6.65 4.27 -6.60
C GLN A 50 -5.48 4.51 -5.64
N ALA A 51 -4.75 5.60 -5.78
CA ALA A 51 -3.67 5.94 -4.87
C ALA A 51 -4.18 6.15 -3.45
N GLU A 52 -5.29 6.88 -3.31
CA GLU A 52 -5.91 7.13 -2.00
C GLU A 52 -6.33 5.82 -1.33
N GLN A 53 -6.98 4.92 -2.08
CA GLN A 53 -7.42 3.63 -1.54
C GLN A 53 -6.24 2.72 -1.19
N ALA A 54 -5.24 2.62 -2.07
CA ALA A 54 -4.09 1.75 -1.83
C ALA A 54 -3.29 2.20 -0.60
N ILE A 55 -3.00 3.50 -0.49
CA ILE A 55 -2.25 4.01 0.65
C ILE A 55 -3.09 3.92 1.93
N GLY A 56 -4.40 4.15 1.85
CA GLY A 56 -5.31 3.96 2.97
C GLY A 56 -5.31 2.51 3.46
N ASN A 57 -5.32 1.55 2.54
CA ASN A 57 -5.22 0.13 2.88
C ASN A 57 -3.88 -0.18 3.54
N LEU A 58 -2.79 0.39 3.03
CA LEU A 58 -1.46 0.23 3.63
C LEU A 58 -1.43 0.78 5.05
N LYS A 59 -1.99 1.96 5.26
CA LYS A 59 -2.07 2.57 6.59
C LYS A 59 -2.80 1.65 7.56
N ALA A 60 -3.94 1.10 7.15
CA ALA A 60 -4.71 0.18 7.99
C ALA A 60 -3.90 -1.07 8.35
N LEU A 61 -3.13 -1.59 7.41
CA LEU A 61 -2.28 -2.75 7.64
C LEU A 61 -1.14 -2.43 8.61
N ILE A 62 -0.50 -1.27 8.46
CA ILE A 62 0.54 -0.81 9.38
C ILE A 62 -0.03 -0.68 10.80
N GLU A 63 -1.20 -0.06 10.94
CA GLU A 63 -1.85 0.10 12.24
C GLU A 63 -2.23 -1.24 12.87
N ALA A 64 -2.61 -2.22 12.07
CA ALA A 64 -2.90 -3.57 12.56
C ALA A 64 -1.67 -4.24 13.16
N SER A 65 -0.47 -3.83 12.76
CA SER A 65 0.76 -4.33 13.34
C SER A 65 1.13 -3.65 14.67
N GLY A 66 0.41 -2.60 15.05
CA GLY A 66 0.71 -1.79 16.22
C GLY A 66 1.63 -0.60 15.94
N ALA A 67 2.10 -0.45 14.71
CA ALA A 67 2.92 0.68 14.28
C ALA A 67 2.04 1.82 13.77
N LYS A 68 2.67 2.92 13.44
CA LYS A 68 2.02 4.09 12.83
C LYS A 68 2.64 4.35 11.47
N ILE A 69 1.92 5.04 10.61
CA ILE A 69 2.43 5.36 9.28
C ILE A 69 3.72 6.18 9.34
N GLU A 70 3.89 6.99 10.37
CA GLU A 70 5.10 7.78 10.63
C GLU A 70 6.33 6.91 10.92
N ASP A 71 6.12 5.66 11.31
CA ASP A 71 7.22 4.72 11.58
C ASP A 71 7.78 4.08 10.31
N THR A 72 7.19 4.37 9.15
CA THR A 72 7.61 3.78 7.88
C THR A 72 9.00 4.27 7.49
N ILE A 73 9.90 3.33 7.19
CA ILE A 73 11.29 3.64 6.83
C ILE A 73 11.55 3.59 5.34
N LYS A 74 10.80 2.77 4.61
CA LYS A 74 10.99 2.60 3.16
C LYS A 74 9.70 2.20 2.50
N THR A 75 9.39 2.83 1.38
CA THR A 75 8.29 2.42 0.51
C THR A 75 8.80 2.18 -0.91
N VAL A 76 8.09 1.34 -1.64
CA VAL A 76 8.24 1.19 -3.08
C VAL A 76 6.86 1.40 -3.70
N VAL A 77 6.79 2.27 -4.68
CA VAL A 77 5.55 2.56 -5.40
C VAL A 77 5.67 2.05 -6.82
N PHE A 78 4.76 1.17 -7.20
CA PHE A 78 4.67 0.64 -8.55
C PHE A 78 3.49 1.29 -9.24
N ILE A 79 3.72 1.92 -10.39
CA ILE A 79 2.66 2.58 -11.16
C ILE A 79 2.64 2.09 -12.59
N LYS A 80 1.46 2.09 -13.18
CA LYS A 80 1.28 1.65 -14.56
C LYS A 80 1.78 2.69 -15.56
N ASP A 81 1.73 3.97 -15.19
CA ASP A 81 2.06 5.08 -16.09
C ASP A 81 2.82 6.15 -15.30
N MET A 82 4.06 6.40 -15.66
CA MET A 82 4.90 7.42 -14.99
C MET A 82 4.36 8.84 -15.21
N ASN A 83 3.50 9.06 -16.19
CA ASN A 83 2.82 10.35 -16.36
C ASN A 83 1.89 10.68 -15.19
N ASP A 84 1.53 9.70 -14.38
CA ASP A 84 0.70 9.89 -13.18
C ASP A 84 1.53 10.27 -11.94
N PHE A 85 2.85 10.37 -12.08
CA PHE A 85 3.77 10.56 -10.95
C PHE A 85 3.39 11.76 -10.06
N ALA A 86 3.09 12.91 -10.67
CA ALA A 86 2.72 14.12 -9.93
C ALA A 86 1.42 13.94 -9.14
N LYS A 87 0.42 13.28 -9.71
CA LYS A 87 -0.85 13.00 -9.05
C LYS A 87 -0.65 12.04 -7.87
N VAL A 88 0.16 11.01 -8.07
CA VAL A 88 0.50 10.06 -7.01
C VAL A 88 1.21 10.77 -5.87
N ASN A 89 2.17 11.64 -6.18
CA ASN A 89 2.90 12.40 -5.16
C ASN A 89 1.96 13.28 -4.32
N GLU A 90 0.98 13.90 -4.94
CA GLU A 90 0.02 14.72 -4.21
C GLU A 90 -0.76 13.89 -3.20
N ILE A 91 -1.29 12.75 -3.62
CA ILE A 91 -2.04 11.85 -2.73
C ILE A 91 -1.13 11.29 -1.65
N TYR A 92 0.07 10.84 -2.03
CA TYR A 92 1.06 10.29 -1.11
C TYR A 92 1.41 11.29 0.00
N SER A 93 1.54 12.57 -0.34
CA SER A 93 1.87 13.62 0.63
C SER A 93 0.81 13.83 1.70
N ARG A 94 -0.41 13.40 1.46
CA ARG A 94 -1.49 13.51 2.45
C ARG A 94 -1.34 12.48 3.57
N PHE A 95 -0.65 11.38 3.30
CA PHE A 95 -0.42 10.29 4.26
C PHE A 95 0.94 10.41 4.94
N PHE A 96 1.97 10.77 4.20
CA PHE A 96 3.34 10.90 4.70
C PHE A 96 3.68 12.38 4.82
N THR A 97 3.41 12.95 6.00
CA THR A 97 3.39 14.40 6.19
C THR A 97 4.59 14.98 6.94
N GLY A 98 5.34 14.20 7.66
CA GLY A 98 6.50 14.68 8.42
C GLY A 98 7.81 14.29 7.76
N ASP A 99 8.64 13.61 8.53
CA ASP A 99 9.86 13.01 7.99
C ASP A 99 9.45 11.81 7.13
N CYS A 100 9.50 11.99 5.83
CA CYS A 100 9.06 10.98 4.88
C CYS A 100 9.99 9.76 4.87
N PRO A 101 9.46 8.56 4.59
CA PRO A 101 10.31 7.40 4.38
C PRO A 101 11.15 7.55 3.11
N ALA A 102 12.24 6.79 3.03
CA ALA A 102 12.92 6.62 1.77
C ALA A 102 11.97 5.96 0.77
N ARG A 103 12.08 6.28 -0.52
CA ARG A 103 11.14 5.78 -1.52
C ARG A 103 11.80 5.53 -2.86
N SER A 104 11.31 4.49 -3.55
CA SER A 104 11.50 4.31 -4.98
C SER A 104 10.14 4.25 -5.65
N CYS A 105 10.02 4.84 -6.83
CA CYS A 105 8.80 4.77 -7.63
C CYS A 105 9.18 4.35 -9.05
N VAL A 106 8.55 3.30 -9.56
CA VAL A 106 8.85 2.75 -10.87
C VAL A 106 7.58 2.48 -11.66
N GLU A 107 7.68 2.65 -12.97
CA GLU A 107 6.65 2.22 -13.90
C GLU A 107 6.83 0.73 -14.16
N VAL A 108 5.74 -0.02 -14.17
CA VAL A 108 5.77 -1.47 -14.40
C VAL A 108 4.89 -1.84 -15.58
N ALA A 109 5.19 -2.99 -16.18
CA ALA A 109 4.44 -3.46 -17.35
C ALA A 109 2.99 -3.76 -17.01
N ARG A 110 2.73 -4.33 -15.81
CA ARG A 110 1.38 -4.72 -15.40
C ARG A 110 1.34 -4.94 -13.89
N LEU A 111 0.19 -4.69 -13.30
CA LEU A 111 -0.06 -4.93 -11.88
C LEU A 111 -1.23 -5.91 -11.70
N PRO A 112 -1.34 -6.56 -10.52
CA PRO A 112 -2.45 -7.47 -10.26
C PRO A 112 -3.78 -6.77 -10.48
N LYS A 113 -4.74 -7.49 -11.08
CA LYS A 113 -6.08 -6.97 -11.41
C LYS A 113 -6.05 -5.72 -12.29
N ASP A 114 -4.93 -5.50 -12.99
CA ASP A 114 -4.75 -4.35 -13.88
C ASP A 114 -4.95 -3.00 -13.18
N VAL A 115 -4.62 -2.94 -11.90
CA VAL A 115 -4.65 -1.67 -11.16
C VAL A 115 -3.59 -0.70 -11.69
N LEU A 116 -3.75 0.57 -11.36
CA LEU A 116 -2.84 1.63 -11.81
C LEU A 116 -1.69 1.88 -10.83
N ILE A 117 -1.81 1.38 -9.61
CA ILE A 117 -0.83 1.60 -8.54
C ILE A 117 -0.86 0.45 -7.53
N GLU A 118 0.33 0.17 -7.00
CA GLU A 118 0.52 -0.74 -5.88
C GLU A 118 1.60 -0.19 -4.96
#